data_057953b2d6d1aff902f49fbd01e12354
#
_entry.id   057953b2d6d1aff902f49fbd01e12354
#
_cell.length_a   1.000
_cell.length_b   1.000
_cell.length_c   1.000
_cell.angle_alpha   90.00
_cell.angle_beta   90.00
_cell.angle_gamma   90.00
#
_symmetry.space_group_name_H-M   'P 1'
#
loop_
_entity.id
_entity.type
_entity.pdbx_description
1 polymer ?
#
loop_
_entity_poly.entity_id
_entity_poly.type
_entity_poly.pdbx_seq_one_letter_code
_entity_poly.pdbx_strand_id
1 'polypeptide(L)'
;MAITTETWQHRDIISNGIRMHYVTQGSGPLIVLLHGFPEFWYSWRYQIPFLAEHGYTVVAPDLRGYNDTDKPRKGYDVPTLLKDIEGLIKGLGQEQAIIVGHDWGGILAWHFAIHYPHMTSHLIAMNAPHPYAMQREFRTLKQLRKSWYIFAFQIPWLPEALLLRNHANEIGRMLNGAALQKAVFPREVTALYQEAMSKPGAMTASLNYYRQLFRRLPPPATRENTYVSTPTLLIWGEHDIALGIELTYDLEPWVDHIEVTYLPDSGHWVQQERPDKVNQLMLDFLQNSKK
;
A
#
# COMPACT_ATOMS: atom_id res chain seq x y z
N MET A 1 18.38 -4.49 16.82
CA MET A 1 17.73 -3.33 17.48
C MET A 1 16.67 -3.87 18.42
N ALA A 2 16.66 -3.39 19.66
CA ALA A 2 15.63 -3.79 20.63
C ALA A 2 14.28 -3.35 20.12
N ILE A 3 13.28 -4.22 20.22
CA ILE A 3 11.87 -3.90 20.02
C ILE A 3 11.56 -2.85 21.08
N THR A 4 11.47 -1.57 20.66
CA THR A 4 10.96 -0.50 21.49
C THR A 4 9.57 -0.92 21.96
N THR A 5 9.26 -0.71 23.25
CA THR A 5 7.92 -0.89 23.80
C THR A 5 6.90 -0.30 22.82
N GLU A 6 5.96 -1.13 22.38
CA GLU A 6 4.89 -0.72 21.46
C GLU A 6 4.16 0.49 22.06
N THR A 7 4.25 1.63 21.38
CA THR A 7 3.65 2.90 21.84
C THR A 7 2.37 3.23 21.07
N TRP A 8 2.05 2.45 20.03
CA TRP A 8 0.83 2.61 19.23
C TRP A 8 -0.39 1.98 19.90
N GLN A 9 -1.56 2.44 19.49
CA GLN A 9 -2.85 1.98 19.99
C GLN A 9 -3.62 1.25 18.90
N HIS A 10 -4.15 0.08 19.23
CA HIS A 10 -5.08 -0.67 18.38
C HIS A 10 -6.50 -0.15 18.58
N ARG A 11 -7.21 0.09 17.50
CA ARG A 11 -8.59 0.59 17.50
C ARG A 11 -9.40 -0.01 16.36
N ASP A 12 -10.70 0.08 16.48
CA ASP A 12 -11.66 -0.28 15.45
C ASP A 12 -12.54 0.93 15.09
N ILE A 13 -12.98 0.98 13.85
CA ILE A 13 -13.94 1.96 13.35
C ILE A 13 -14.88 1.30 12.36
N ILE A 14 -16.12 1.78 12.28
CA ILE A 14 -17.02 1.39 11.19
C ILE A 14 -16.80 2.33 10.01
N SER A 15 -16.33 1.77 8.92
CA SER A 15 -16.14 2.48 7.66
C SER A 15 -16.82 1.72 6.52
N ASN A 16 -17.65 2.41 5.74
CA ASN A 16 -18.32 1.86 4.57
C ASN A 16 -18.97 0.47 4.83
N GLY A 17 -19.58 0.32 6.01
CA GLY A 17 -20.32 -0.89 6.41
C GLY A 17 -19.47 -2.07 6.86
N ILE A 18 -18.16 -1.89 7.09
CA ILE A 18 -17.28 -2.89 7.68
C ILE A 18 -16.66 -2.37 8.97
N ARG A 19 -16.33 -3.27 9.88
CA ARG A 19 -15.43 -2.99 11.00
C ARG A 19 -14.00 -3.03 10.48
N MET A 20 -13.34 -1.89 10.53
CA MET A 20 -11.96 -1.71 10.11
C MET A 20 -11.08 -1.57 11.35
N HIS A 21 -10.14 -2.46 11.51
CA HIS A 21 -9.09 -2.35 12.51
C HIS A 21 -8.01 -1.39 12.00
N TYR A 22 -7.45 -0.58 12.90
CA TYR A 22 -6.30 0.28 12.61
C TYR A 22 -5.41 0.46 13.82
N VAL A 23 -4.17 0.79 13.56
CA VAL A 23 -3.20 1.21 14.56
C VAL A 23 -2.98 2.70 14.45
N THR A 24 -2.86 3.38 15.58
CA THR A 24 -2.65 4.85 15.60
C THR A 24 -1.65 5.28 16.66
N GLN A 25 -0.95 6.38 16.36
CA GLN A 25 -0.03 7.03 17.28
C GLN A 25 0.14 8.51 16.92
N GLY A 26 0.48 9.33 17.92
CA GLY A 26 0.82 10.74 17.75
C GLY A 26 -0.39 11.68 17.76
N SER A 27 -0.14 12.94 17.43
CA SER A 27 -1.13 14.02 17.33
C SER A 27 -0.68 15.06 16.30
N GLY A 28 -1.63 15.71 15.63
CA GLY A 28 -1.41 16.70 14.59
C GLY A 28 -2.09 16.33 13.27
N PRO A 29 -1.63 16.82 12.11
CA PRO A 29 -2.21 16.50 10.82
C PRO A 29 -2.25 14.98 10.57
N LEU A 30 -3.34 14.50 9.98
CA LEU A 30 -3.57 13.07 9.75
C LEU A 30 -2.71 12.54 8.61
N ILE A 31 -2.02 11.42 8.86
CA ILE A 31 -1.37 10.57 7.85
C ILE A 31 -2.05 9.20 7.86
N VAL A 32 -2.52 8.73 6.70
CA VAL A 32 -3.07 7.39 6.52
C VAL A 32 -2.06 6.55 5.74
N LEU A 33 -1.62 5.43 6.34
CA LEU A 33 -0.61 4.51 5.78
C LEU A 33 -1.27 3.23 5.26
N LEU A 34 -1.39 3.09 3.94
CA LEU A 34 -2.07 1.98 3.27
C LEU A 34 -1.06 0.91 2.85
N HIS A 35 -1.18 -0.28 3.41
CA HIS A 35 -0.30 -1.43 3.11
C HIS A 35 -0.69 -2.14 1.81
N GLY A 36 0.19 -3.03 1.32
CA GLY A 36 -0.03 -3.85 0.15
C GLY A 36 -0.31 -5.34 0.45
N PHE A 37 -0.08 -6.19 -0.55
CA PHE A 37 -0.17 -7.65 -0.45
C PHE A 37 1.24 -8.25 -0.34
N PRO A 38 1.47 -9.20 0.54
CA PRO A 38 0.59 -9.81 1.55
C PRO A 38 0.81 -9.19 2.94
N GLU A 39 0.70 -7.88 3.04
CA GLU A 39 1.02 -7.11 4.22
C GLU A 39 -0.21 -6.87 5.12
N PHE A 40 0.02 -6.11 6.20
CA PHE A 40 -0.97 -5.55 7.10
C PHE A 40 -0.35 -4.33 7.80
N TRP A 41 -1.05 -3.65 8.71
CA TRP A 41 -0.56 -2.43 9.37
C TRP A 41 0.90 -2.50 9.85
N TYR A 42 1.40 -3.67 10.21
CA TYR A 42 2.74 -3.89 10.76
C TYR A 42 3.86 -3.59 9.75
N SER A 43 3.57 -3.52 8.47
CA SER A 43 4.54 -3.10 7.47
C SER A 43 5.03 -1.66 7.70
N TRP A 44 4.24 -0.88 8.41
CA TRP A 44 4.51 0.52 8.77
C TRP A 44 5.14 0.71 10.16
N ARG A 45 5.57 -0.37 10.83
CA ARG A 45 6.13 -0.34 12.21
C ARG A 45 7.28 0.63 12.43
N TYR A 46 8.00 1.03 11.39
CA TYR A 46 9.09 2.00 11.45
C TYR A 46 8.61 3.44 11.15
N GLN A 47 7.58 3.60 10.33
CA GLN A 47 7.03 4.89 9.94
C GLN A 47 6.11 5.46 11.03
N ILE A 48 5.31 4.60 11.66
CA ILE A 48 4.34 5.01 12.70
C ILE A 48 5.01 5.82 13.82
N PRO A 49 6.00 5.29 14.57
CA PRO A 49 6.61 6.06 15.66
C PRO A 49 7.38 7.28 15.15
N PHE A 50 8.10 7.15 14.04
CA PHE A 50 8.87 8.25 13.49
C PHE A 50 8.00 9.46 13.13
N LEU A 51 6.92 9.26 12.39
CA LEU A 51 6.04 10.35 11.97
C LEU A 51 5.25 10.92 13.18
N ALA A 52 4.89 10.08 14.14
CA ALA A 52 4.25 10.52 15.38
C ALA A 52 5.16 11.44 16.20
N GLU A 53 6.45 11.13 16.31
CA GLU A 53 7.47 11.96 16.98
C GLU A 53 7.68 13.31 16.26
N HIS A 54 7.37 13.37 14.95
CA HIS A 54 7.47 14.60 14.15
C HIS A 54 6.15 15.38 14.06
N GLY A 55 5.19 15.10 14.96
CA GLY A 55 3.99 15.92 15.14
C GLY A 55 2.84 15.58 14.17
N TYR A 56 2.71 14.33 13.76
CA TYR A 56 1.59 13.84 12.95
C TYR A 56 0.72 12.87 13.75
N THR A 57 -0.57 12.85 13.44
CA THR A 57 -1.44 11.73 13.80
C THR A 57 -1.30 10.68 12.73
N VAL A 58 -0.75 9.53 13.08
CA VAL A 58 -0.50 8.42 12.14
C VAL A 58 -1.56 7.35 12.33
N VAL A 59 -2.18 6.91 11.23
CA VAL A 59 -3.19 5.86 11.19
C VAL A 59 -2.80 4.85 10.13
N ALA A 60 -2.61 3.60 10.53
CA ALA A 60 -2.32 2.49 9.64
C ALA A 60 -3.45 1.46 9.74
N PRO A 61 -4.44 1.48 8.83
CA PRO A 61 -5.51 0.48 8.83
C PRO A 61 -5.01 -0.87 8.31
N ASP A 62 -5.65 -1.94 8.76
CA ASP A 62 -5.73 -3.16 7.97
C ASP A 62 -6.79 -2.94 6.89
N LEU A 63 -6.40 -3.03 5.64
CA LEU A 63 -7.32 -2.84 4.52
C LEU A 63 -8.44 -3.90 4.54
N ARG A 64 -9.58 -3.60 3.88
CA ARG A 64 -10.70 -4.56 3.73
C ARG A 64 -10.20 -5.95 3.39
N GLY A 65 -10.56 -6.95 4.20
CA GLY A 65 -10.19 -8.33 3.95
C GLY A 65 -8.85 -8.77 4.56
N TYR A 66 -8.07 -7.87 5.11
CA TYR A 66 -6.78 -8.19 5.73
C TYR A 66 -6.88 -8.28 7.25
N ASN A 67 -5.99 -9.07 7.83
CA ASN A 67 -5.71 -9.23 9.26
C ASN A 67 -6.97 -9.16 10.16
N ASP A 68 -7.18 -8.08 10.93
CA ASP A 68 -8.29 -7.93 11.88
C ASP A 68 -9.49 -7.17 11.30
N THR A 69 -9.39 -6.59 10.12
CA THR A 69 -10.53 -5.99 9.42
C THR A 69 -11.48 -7.04 8.87
N ASP A 70 -12.77 -6.70 8.79
CA ASP A 70 -13.81 -7.56 8.23
C ASP A 70 -13.50 -8.02 6.80
N LYS A 71 -13.94 -9.26 6.50
CA LYS A 71 -13.68 -9.97 5.25
C LYS A 71 -14.97 -10.32 4.52
N PRO A 72 -15.73 -9.31 4.03
CA PRO A 72 -16.97 -9.56 3.32
C PRO A 72 -16.69 -10.33 2.01
N ARG A 73 -17.71 -11.05 1.51
CA ARG A 73 -17.58 -11.84 0.28
C ARG A 73 -17.39 -10.99 -1.01
N LYS A 74 -17.72 -9.69 -0.95
CA LYS A 74 -17.72 -8.74 -2.09
C LYS A 74 -17.17 -7.38 -1.66
N GLY A 75 -16.97 -6.48 -2.64
CA GLY A 75 -16.55 -5.11 -2.38
C GLY A 75 -15.02 -4.94 -2.37
N TYR A 76 -14.33 -5.65 -3.25
CA TYR A 76 -12.88 -5.55 -3.43
C TYR A 76 -12.49 -4.77 -4.70
N ASP A 77 -13.48 -4.12 -5.33
CA ASP A 77 -13.25 -3.19 -6.43
C ASP A 77 -12.75 -1.83 -5.92
N VAL A 78 -11.92 -1.15 -6.73
CA VAL A 78 -11.29 0.10 -6.33
C VAL A 78 -12.30 1.13 -5.80
N PRO A 79 -13.46 1.41 -6.45
CA PRO A 79 -14.41 2.37 -5.92
C PRO A 79 -14.93 2.04 -4.50
N THR A 80 -15.11 0.76 -4.18
CA THR A 80 -15.53 0.34 -2.82
C THR A 80 -14.39 0.55 -1.82
N LEU A 81 -13.15 0.21 -2.18
CA LEU A 81 -11.98 0.38 -1.32
C LEU A 81 -11.67 1.87 -1.06
N LEU A 82 -11.90 2.75 -2.05
CA LEU A 82 -11.77 4.19 -1.84
C LEU A 82 -12.80 4.73 -0.84
N LYS A 83 -14.03 4.20 -0.84
CA LYS A 83 -15.05 4.55 0.17
C LYS A 83 -14.67 4.09 1.56
N ASP A 84 -13.91 3.01 1.68
CA ASP A 84 -13.39 2.57 2.98
C ASP A 84 -12.38 3.61 3.53
N ILE A 85 -11.51 4.14 2.68
CA ILE A 85 -10.54 5.19 3.05
C ILE A 85 -11.26 6.50 3.38
N GLU A 86 -12.21 6.92 2.54
CA GLU A 86 -13.06 8.09 2.78
C GLU A 86 -13.77 7.99 4.14
N GLY A 87 -14.41 6.84 4.40
CA GLY A 87 -15.12 6.59 5.65
C GLY A 87 -14.20 6.57 6.87
N LEU A 88 -12.96 6.06 6.73
CA LEU A 88 -11.95 6.11 7.79
C LEU A 88 -11.60 7.56 8.12
N ILE A 89 -11.24 8.38 7.14
CA ILE A 89 -10.86 9.79 7.34
C ILE A 89 -11.99 10.58 8.01
N LYS A 90 -13.22 10.44 7.48
CA LYS A 90 -14.42 11.10 8.06
C LYS A 90 -14.76 10.60 9.46
N GLY A 91 -14.64 9.30 9.69
CA GLY A 91 -14.90 8.69 10.99
C GLY A 91 -13.88 9.09 12.06
N LEU A 92 -12.68 9.51 11.67
CA LEU A 92 -11.67 10.13 12.52
C LEU A 92 -11.91 11.64 12.74
N GLY A 93 -12.99 12.20 12.19
CA GLY A 93 -13.32 13.62 12.31
C GLY A 93 -12.43 14.55 11.48
N GLN A 94 -11.81 14.02 10.41
CA GLN A 94 -10.92 14.79 9.54
C GLN A 94 -11.58 15.02 8.16
N GLU A 95 -11.30 16.18 7.55
CA GLU A 95 -11.77 16.51 6.20
C GLU A 95 -10.75 16.10 5.14
N GLN A 96 -9.47 16.05 5.49
CA GLN A 96 -8.38 15.69 4.60
C GLN A 96 -7.27 14.93 5.34
N ALA A 97 -6.45 14.23 4.60
CA ALA A 97 -5.29 13.51 5.10
C ALA A 97 -4.12 13.53 4.10
N ILE A 98 -2.93 13.28 4.61
CA ILE A 98 -1.79 12.85 3.82
C ILE A 98 -2.01 11.36 3.56
N ILE A 99 -2.03 10.95 2.28
CA ILE A 99 -2.25 9.57 1.88
C ILE A 99 -0.93 8.95 1.46
N VAL A 100 -0.54 7.91 2.17
CA VAL A 100 0.69 7.15 1.90
C VAL A 100 0.31 5.72 1.57
N GLY A 101 0.90 5.13 0.53
CA GLY A 101 0.60 3.75 0.19
C GLY A 101 1.75 3.02 -0.46
N HIS A 102 1.81 1.72 -0.20
CA HIS A 102 2.76 0.78 -0.80
C HIS A 102 2.01 -0.32 -1.54
N ASP A 103 2.50 -0.76 -2.71
CA ASP A 103 1.90 -1.83 -3.53
C ASP A 103 0.39 -1.59 -3.77
N TRP A 104 -0.52 -2.48 -3.37
CA TRP A 104 -1.96 -2.25 -3.45
C TRP A 104 -2.42 -0.99 -2.70
N GLY A 105 -1.85 -0.73 -1.53
CA GLY A 105 -2.10 0.51 -0.81
C GLY A 105 -1.68 1.75 -1.60
N GLY A 106 -0.59 1.66 -2.35
CA GLY A 106 -0.12 2.73 -3.25
C GLY A 106 -1.02 2.89 -4.48
N ILE A 107 -1.53 1.79 -5.06
CA ILE A 107 -2.55 1.84 -6.12
C ILE A 107 -3.81 2.57 -5.61
N LEU A 108 -4.25 2.23 -4.40
CA LEU A 108 -5.40 2.90 -3.77
C LEU A 108 -5.10 4.38 -3.47
N ALA A 109 -3.88 4.70 -3.05
CA ALA A 109 -3.46 6.07 -2.77
C ALA A 109 -3.50 6.94 -4.05
N TRP A 110 -2.99 6.44 -5.19
CA TRP A 110 -3.13 7.11 -6.49
C TRP A 110 -4.59 7.36 -6.86
N HIS A 111 -5.42 6.31 -6.81
CA HIS A 111 -6.84 6.44 -7.13
C HIS A 111 -7.58 7.37 -6.14
N PHE A 112 -7.18 7.38 -4.87
CA PHE A 112 -7.78 8.27 -3.88
C PHE A 112 -7.45 9.73 -4.20
N ALA A 113 -6.21 10.06 -4.51
CA ALA A 113 -5.81 11.40 -4.92
C ALA A 113 -6.52 11.88 -6.21
N ILE A 114 -6.76 10.97 -7.17
CA ILE A 114 -7.50 11.27 -8.40
C ILE A 114 -8.97 11.56 -8.12
N HIS A 115 -9.65 10.73 -7.32
CA HIS A 115 -11.10 10.80 -7.14
C HIS A 115 -11.54 11.66 -5.95
N TYR A 116 -10.65 11.87 -4.98
CA TYR A 116 -10.88 12.66 -3.75
C TYR A 116 -9.77 13.71 -3.53
N PRO A 117 -9.46 14.57 -4.55
CA PRO A 117 -8.36 15.54 -4.43
C PRO A 117 -8.55 16.51 -3.26
N HIS A 118 -9.79 16.87 -2.94
CA HIS A 118 -10.11 17.75 -1.80
C HIS A 118 -9.87 17.10 -0.43
N MET A 119 -9.78 15.76 -0.37
CA MET A 119 -9.47 15.01 0.85
C MET A 119 -8.00 14.59 0.94
N THR A 120 -7.20 14.85 -0.10
CA THR A 120 -5.80 14.44 -0.18
C THR A 120 -4.90 15.68 -0.17
N SER A 121 -4.27 15.97 0.97
CA SER A 121 -3.35 17.11 1.06
C SER A 121 -2.01 16.84 0.40
N HIS A 122 -1.49 15.61 0.54
CA HIS A 122 -0.25 15.11 -0.09
C HIS A 122 -0.42 13.63 -0.42
N LEU A 123 0.24 13.20 -1.48
CA LEU A 123 0.31 11.79 -1.87
C LEU A 123 1.75 11.30 -1.77
N ILE A 124 1.95 10.15 -1.12
CA ILE A 124 3.23 9.43 -1.12
C ILE A 124 2.97 8.00 -1.57
N ALA A 125 3.48 7.63 -2.74
CA ALA A 125 3.37 6.28 -3.28
C ALA A 125 4.73 5.58 -3.24
N MET A 126 4.73 4.30 -2.87
CA MET A 126 5.95 3.48 -2.78
C MET A 126 5.76 2.20 -3.57
N ASN A 127 6.66 1.95 -4.54
CA ASN A 127 6.59 0.78 -5.43
C ASN A 127 5.14 0.47 -5.89
N ALA A 128 4.48 1.50 -6.36
CA ALA A 128 3.11 1.45 -6.85
C ALA A 128 2.94 2.40 -8.04
N PRO A 129 2.54 1.89 -9.21
CA PRO A 129 2.47 2.68 -10.42
C PRO A 129 1.24 3.60 -10.45
N HIS A 130 1.41 4.76 -11.07
CA HIS A 130 0.30 5.58 -11.52
C HIS A 130 -0.58 4.80 -12.54
N PRO A 131 -1.92 4.96 -12.54
CA PRO A 131 -2.82 4.19 -13.43
C PRO A 131 -2.46 4.26 -14.92
N TYR A 132 -2.01 5.42 -15.40
CA TYR A 132 -1.51 5.57 -16.77
C TYR A 132 -0.28 4.69 -17.03
N ALA A 133 0.74 4.78 -16.20
CA ALA A 133 1.96 4.01 -16.35
C ALA A 133 1.68 2.51 -16.27
N MET A 134 0.78 2.08 -15.38
CA MET A 134 0.33 0.71 -15.29
C MET A 134 -0.30 0.23 -16.60
N GLN A 135 -1.23 0.99 -17.20
CA GLN A 135 -1.84 0.62 -18.47
C GLN A 135 -0.83 0.60 -19.64
N ARG A 136 0.15 1.51 -19.65
CA ARG A 136 1.22 1.55 -20.62
C ARG A 136 2.10 0.31 -20.54
N GLU A 137 2.62 0.02 -19.34
CA GLU A 137 3.61 -1.05 -19.15
C GLU A 137 3.00 -2.47 -19.19
N PHE A 138 1.75 -2.66 -18.81
CA PHE A 138 1.06 -3.95 -18.98
C PHE A 138 0.87 -4.37 -20.43
N ARG A 139 1.22 -3.53 -21.41
CA ARG A 139 1.32 -3.89 -22.83
C ARG A 139 2.69 -4.43 -23.20
N THR A 140 3.69 -4.34 -22.34
CA THR A 140 5.05 -4.81 -22.57
C THR A 140 5.25 -6.23 -22.08
N LEU A 141 5.99 -7.06 -22.86
CA LEU A 141 6.34 -8.41 -22.44
C LEU A 141 7.19 -8.44 -21.16
N LYS A 142 7.97 -7.38 -20.93
CA LYS A 142 8.81 -7.24 -19.75
C LYS A 142 7.95 -7.20 -18.48
N GLN A 143 6.97 -6.30 -18.43
CA GLN A 143 6.09 -6.17 -17.25
C GLN A 143 5.15 -7.37 -17.13
N LEU A 144 4.61 -7.89 -18.21
CA LEU A 144 3.76 -9.09 -18.18
C LEU A 144 4.46 -10.31 -17.55
N ARG A 145 5.77 -10.50 -17.86
CA ARG A 145 6.58 -11.56 -17.24
C ARG A 145 6.76 -11.35 -15.74
N LYS A 146 6.98 -10.10 -15.28
CA LYS A 146 7.08 -9.77 -13.85
C LYS A 146 5.74 -9.98 -13.13
N SER A 147 4.63 -9.67 -13.80
CA SER A 147 3.26 -9.70 -13.26
C SER A 147 2.52 -11.04 -13.50
N TRP A 148 3.22 -12.12 -13.84
CA TRP A 148 2.61 -13.43 -14.15
C TRP A 148 1.70 -13.95 -13.03
N TYR A 149 2.04 -13.66 -11.77
CA TYR A 149 1.29 -14.10 -10.59
C TYR A 149 -0.14 -13.52 -10.56
N ILE A 150 -0.38 -12.34 -11.13
CA ILE A 150 -1.71 -11.73 -11.23
C ILE A 150 -2.66 -12.64 -12.01
N PHE A 151 -2.16 -13.29 -13.08
CA PHE A 151 -2.93 -14.25 -13.84
C PHE A 151 -3.14 -15.58 -13.09
N ALA A 152 -2.12 -16.04 -12.37
CA ALA A 152 -2.23 -17.23 -11.52
C ALA A 152 -3.28 -17.05 -10.42
N PHE A 153 -3.41 -15.86 -9.84
CA PHE A 153 -4.40 -15.54 -8.81
C PHE A 153 -5.85 -15.50 -9.31
N GLN A 154 -6.07 -15.53 -10.63
CA GLN A 154 -7.43 -15.67 -11.18
C GLN A 154 -8.00 -17.08 -11.01
N ILE A 155 -7.17 -18.10 -10.83
CA ILE A 155 -7.60 -19.48 -10.66
C ILE A 155 -8.33 -19.59 -9.30
N PRO A 156 -9.56 -20.15 -9.27
CA PRO A 156 -10.27 -20.32 -7.99
C PRO A 156 -9.57 -21.35 -7.08
N TRP A 157 -9.51 -21.08 -5.80
CA TRP A 157 -9.03 -21.86 -4.63
C TRP A 157 -7.59 -22.39 -4.71
N LEU A 158 -7.02 -22.59 -5.91
CA LEU A 158 -5.67 -23.15 -6.06
C LEU A 158 -4.59 -22.22 -5.47
N PRO A 159 -4.58 -20.89 -5.76
CA PRO A 159 -3.64 -19.98 -5.12
C PRO A 159 -3.79 -19.95 -3.60
N GLU A 160 -5.04 -19.92 -3.07
CA GLU A 160 -5.29 -19.96 -1.64
C GLU A 160 -4.70 -21.23 -1.01
N ALA A 161 -4.95 -22.39 -1.61
CA ALA A 161 -4.46 -23.69 -1.10
C ALA A 161 -2.92 -23.75 -1.11
N LEU A 162 -2.28 -23.22 -2.16
CA LEU A 162 -0.83 -23.20 -2.28
C LEU A 162 -0.19 -22.22 -1.28
N LEU A 163 -0.74 -20.99 -1.19
CA LEU A 163 -0.18 -19.94 -0.33
C LEU A 163 -0.38 -20.25 1.16
N LEU A 164 -1.50 -20.89 1.53
CA LEU A 164 -1.78 -21.29 2.92
C LEU A 164 -1.12 -22.61 3.33
N ARG A 165 -0.52 -23.33 2.39
CA ARG A 165 0.14 -24.60 2.70
C ARG A 165 1.24 -24.41 3.75
N ASN A 166 1.41 -25.42 4.63
CA ASN A 166 2.46 -25.43 5.65
C ASN A 166 2.48 -24.13 6.49
N HIS A 167 1.32 -23.77 7.07
CA HIS A 167 1.17 -22.55 7.88
C HIS A 167 1.55 -21.26 7.11
N ALA A 168 1.08 -21.16 5.87
CA ALA A 168 1.35 -20.02 4.99
C ALA A 168 2.86 -19.71 4.77
N ASN A 169 3.71 -20.74 4.76
CA ASN A 169 5.16 -20.57 4.62
C ASN A 169 5.54 -19.88 3.30
N GLU A 170 4.70 -19.99 2.26
CA GLU A 170 4.91 -19.30 0.99
C GLU A 170 4.85 -17.77 1.13
N ILE A 171 4.08 -17.25 2.08
CA ILE A 171 4.05 -15.80 2.39
C ILE A 171 5.43 -15.34 2.88
N GLY A 172 6.06 -16.07 3.80
CA GLY A 172 7.42 -15.76 4.24
C GLY A 172 8.45 -15.85 3.10
N ARG A 173 8.29 -16.82 2.18
CA ARG A 173 9.15 -16.93 0.99
C ARG A 173 8.94 -15.78 0.01
N MET A 174 7.71 -15.31 -0.19
CA MET A 174 7.42 -14.14 -1.03
C MET A 174 8.05 -12.88 -0.47
N LEU A 175 7.90 -12.62 0.82
CA LEU A 175 8.52 -11.48 1.49
C LEU A 175 10.04 -11.49 1.32
N ASN A 176 10.68 -12.60 1.68
CA ASN A 176 12.13 -12.76 1.54
C ASN A 176 12.58 -12.76 0.06
N GLY A 177 11.77 -13.31 -0.85
CA GLY A 177 12.11 -13.41 -2.27
C GLY A 177 12.13 -12.05 -2.96
N ALA A 178 11.22 -11.17 -2.59
CA ALA A 178 11.11 -9.82 -3.17
C ALA A 178 11.96 -8.76 -2.45
N ALA A 179 12.50 -9.07 -1.27
CA ALA A 179 13.43 -8.19 -0.57
C ALA A 179 14.86 -8.32 -1.14
N LEU A 180 15.51 -7.20 -1.36
CA LEU A 180 16.95 -7.13 -1.56
C LEU A 180 17.68 -7.30 -0.22
N GLN A 181 17.21 -6.61 0.82
CA GLN A 181 17.71 -6.64 2.19
C GLN A 181 17.01 -7.75 2.99
N LYS A 182 17.35 -9.03 2.73
CA LYS A 182 16.66 -10.20 3.32
C LYS A 182 16.63 -10.21 4.85
N ALA A 183 17.58 -9.55 5.50
CA ALA A 183 17.66 -9.44 6.97
C ALA A 183 16.46 -8.69 7.60
N VAL A 184 15.67 -7.95 6.81
CA VAL A 184 14.49 -7.22 7.31
C VAL A 184 13.29 -8.13 7.58
N PHE A 185 13.33 -9.37 7.06
CA PHE A 185 12.30 -10.39 7.23
C PHE A 185 12.84 -11.63 7.96
N PRO A 186 13.32 -11.50 9.22
CA PRO A 186 13.67 -12.65 10.02
C PRO A 186 12.41 -13.50 10.31
N ARG A 187 12.60 -14.71 10.82
CA ARG A 187 11.53 -15.68 11.00
C ARG A 187 10.39 -15.17 11.88
N GLU A 188 10.69 -14.45 12.94
CA GLU A 188 9.71 -13.84 13.84
C GLU A 188 8.85 -12.79 13.15
N VAL A 189 9.41 -11.99 12.24
CA VAL A 189 8.67 -11.02 11.44
C VAL A 189 7.80 -11.72 10.40
N THR A 190 8.36 -12.68 9.65
CA THR A 190 7.58 -13.42 8.65
C THR A 190 6.43 -14.21 9.27
N ALA A 191 6.58 -14.70 10.50
CA ALA A 191 5.53 -15.41 11.23
C ALA A 191 4.29 -14.53 11.46
N LEU A 192 4.46 -13.23 11.74
CA LEU A 192 3.35 -12.30 11.91
C LEU A 192 2.54 -12.14 10.61
N TYR A 193 3.20 -12.04 9.46
CA TYR A 193 2.54 -11.96 8.14
C TYR A 193 1.84 -13.30 7.80
N GLN A 194 2.45 -14.43 8.13
CA GLN A 194 1.86 -15.75 7.95
C GLN A 194 0.59 -15.91 8.80
N GLU A 195 0.63 -15.47 10.06
CA GLU A 195 -0.53 -15.46 10.94
C GLU A 195 -1.65 -14.58 10.40
N ALA A 196 -1.34 -13.33 10.03
CA ALA A 196 -2.32 -12.38 9.49
C ALA A 196 -3.03 -12.93 8.25
N MET A 197 -2.26 -13.54 7.32
CA MET A 197 -2.79 -14.12 6.08
C MET A 197 -3.51 -15.46 6.30
N SER A 198 -3.25 -16.13 7.41
CA SER A 198 -3.93 -17.40 7.79
C SER A 198 -5.27 -17.19 8.50
N LYS A 199 -5.59 -15.94 8.89
CA LYS A 199 -6.90 -15.65 9.50
C LYS A 199 -8.04 -16.05 8.56
N PRO A 200 -9.16 -16.57 9.06
CA PRO A 200 -10.26 -17.07 8.24
C PRO A 200 -10.71 -16.05 7.17
N GLY A 201 -10.63 -16.42 5.90
CA GLY A 201 -11.03 -15.59 4.77
C GLY A 201 -10.00 -14.55 4.30
N ALA A 202 -8.91 -14.29 5.03
CA ALA A 202 -7.92 -13.25 4.69
C ALA A 202 -7.26 -13.51 3.33
N MET A 203 -6.79 -14.71 3.06
CA MET A 203 -6.16 -15.05 1.80
C MET A 203 -7.10 -14.85 0.60
N THR A 204 -8.32 -15.39 0.68
CA THR A 204 -9.30 -15.22 -0.41
C THR A 204 -9.68 -13.76 -0.62
N ALA A 205 -9.85 -13.02 0.48
CA ALA A 205 -10.17 -11.59 0.43
C ALA A 205 -9.05 -10.78 -0.24
N SER A 206 -7.80 -11.01 0.13
CA SER A 206 -6.65 -10.32 -0.47
C SER A 206 -6.46 -10.68 -1.95
N LEU A 207 -6.67 -11.94 -2.35
CA LEU A 207 -6.63 -12.33 -3.75
C LEU A 207 -7.78 -11.74 -4.58
N ASN A 208 -8.90 -11.39 -3.95
CA ASN A 208 -10.01 -10.74 -4.65
C ASN A 208 -9.67 -9.34 -5.17
N TYR A 209 -8.68 -8.63 -4.60
CA TYR A 209 -8.14 -7.39 -5.18
C TYR A 209 -7.65 -7.63 -6.61
N TYR A 210 -6.83 -8.65 -6.81
CA TYR A 210 -6.32 -9.04 -8.14
C TYR A 210 -7.41 -9.55 -9.08
N ARG A 211 -8.39 -10.30 -8.54
CA ARG A 211 -9.52 -10.83 -9.32
C ARG A 211 -10.43 -9.74 -9.86
N GLN A 212 -10.55 -8.60 -9.14
CA GLN A 212 -11.35 -7.47 -9.61
C GLN A 212 -10.73 -6.76 -10.82
N LEU A 213 -9.40 -6.78 -10.99
CA LEU A 213 -8.73 -6.17 -12.16
C LEU A 213 -9.25 -6.71 -13.50
N PHE A 214 -9.67 -7.99 -13.53
CA PHE A 214 -10.17 -8.64 -14.76
C PHE A 214 -11.70 -8.66 -14.86
N ARG A 215 -12.41 -8.41 -13.78
CA ARG A 215 -13.89 -8.36 -13.80
C ARG A 215 -14.44 -7.09 -14.41
N ARG A 216 -13.72 -6.00 -14.25
CA ARG A 216 -14.01 -4.71 -14.87
C ARG A 216 -12.69 -4.11 -15.32
N LEU A 217 -12.41 -4.23 -16.62
CA LEU A 217 -11.26 -3.56 -17.19
C LEU A 217 -11.43 -2.05 -16.98
N PRO A 218 -10.42 -1.36 -16.48
CA PRO A 218 -10.48 0.09 -16.34
C PRO A 218 -10.63 0.72 -17.74
N PRO A 219 -11.30 1.88 -17.84
CA PRO A 219 -11.33 2.62 -19.09
C PRO A 219 -9.89 3.00 -19.50
N PRO A 220 -9.65 3.30 -20.77
CA PRO A 220 -8.37 3.85 -21.20
C PRO A 220 -7.97 5.04 -20.32
N ALA A 221 -6.72 5.04 -19.85
CA ALA A 221 -6.20 6.15 -19.08
C ALA A 221 -6.12 7.40 -19.96
N THR A 222 -6.80 8.45 -19.53
CA THR A 222 -6.77 9.77 -20.13
C THR A 222 -6.39 10.78 -19.05
N ARG A 223 -5.92 11.96 -19.44
CA ARG A 223 -5.63 13.01 -18.46
C ARG A 223 -6.85 13.36 -17.61
N GLU A 224 -8.04 13.33 -18.19
CA GLU A 224 -9.29 13.64 -17.49
C GLU A 224 -9.59 12.68 -16.34
N ASN A 225 -9.29 11.38 -16.50
CA ASN A 225 -9.64 10.34 -15.52
C ASN A 225 -8.47 9.81 -14.67
N THR A 226 -7.24 10.31 -14.90
CA THR A 226 -6.06 9.87 -14.15
C THR A 226 -5.16 11.02 -13.66
N TYR A 227 -5.56 12.27 -13.87
CA TYR A 227 -4.76 13.41 -13.46
C TYR A 227 -4.73 13.62 -11.95
N VAL A 228 -3.54 13.92 -11.41
CA VAL A 228 -3.30 14.19 -10.00
C VAL A 228 -2.78 15.62 -9.84
N SER A 229 -3.57 16.46 -9.15
CA SER A 229 -3.17 17.83 -8.80
C SER A 229 -2.50 17.94 -7.43
N THR A 230 -2.55 16.88 -6.64
CA THR A 230 -1.98 16.81 -5.29
C THR A 230 -0.46 16.71 -5.35
N PRO A 231 0.31 17.48 -4.54
CA PRO A 231 1.74 17.28 -4.39
C PRO A 231 2.08 15.83 -4.09
N THR A 232 2.98 15.26 -4.87
CA THR A 232 3.21 13.82 -4.89
C THR A 232 4.69 13.47 -4.77
N LEU A 233 5.01 12.54 -3.87
CA LEU A 233 6.30 11.86 -3.77
C LEU A 233 6.15 10.40 -4.21
N LEU A 234 6.94 9.97 -5.18
CA LEU A 234 7.04 8.57 -5.60
C LEU A 234 8.41 8.02 -5.19
N ILE A 235 8.42 7.05 -4.28
CA ILE A 235 9.62 6.35 -3.84
C ILE A 235 9.66 4.98 -4.50
N TRP A 236 10.80 4.61 -5.10
CA TRP A 236 10.92 3.37 -5.84
C TRP A 236 12.22 2.62 -5.57
N GLY A 237 12.10 1.36 -5.16
CA GLY A 237 13.23 0.44 -5.05
C GLY A 237 13.61 -0.11 -6.43
N GLU A 238 14.84 0.13 -6.86
CA GLU A 238 15.30 -0.19 -8.22
C GLU A 238 15.35 -1.71 -8.49
N HIS A 239 15.48 -2.51 -7.43
CA HIS A 239 15.53 -3.96 -7.52
C HIS A 239 14.17 -4.66 -7.33
N ASP A 240 13.07 -3.95 -7.57
CA ASP A 240 11.73 -4.54 -7.53
C ASP A 240 11.57 -5.64 -8.59
N ILE A 241 11.28 -6.84 -8.11
CA ILE A 241 11.10 -8.02 -8.97
C ILE A 241 9.71 -8.12 -9.59
N ALA A 242 8.70 -7.45 -9.01
CA ALA A 242 7.31 -7.48 -9.42
C ALA A 242 6.94 -6.32 -10.35
N LEU A 243 7.51 -5.13 -10.09
CA LEU A 243 7.21 -3.88 -10.78
C LEU A 243 8.50 -3.29 -11.38
N GLY A 244 8.49 -3.03 -12.68
CA GLY A 244 9.65 -2.45 -13.37
C GLY A 244 9.78 -0.96 -13.10
N ILE A 245 11.01 -0.46 -13.08
CA ILE A 245 11.30 0.97 -12.91
C ILE A 245 10.66 1.84 -14.01
N GLU A 246 10.40 1.26 -15.18
CA GLU A 246 9.74 1.93 -16.30
C GLU A 246 8.33 2.44 -15.94
N LEU A 247 7.72 1.88 -14.90
CA LEU A 247 6.44 2.34 -14.36
C LEU A 247 6.51 3.74 -13.71
N THR A 248 7.71 4.29 -13.52
CA THR A 248 7.92 5.62 -12.96
C THR A 248 8.18 6.70 -14.02
N TYR A 249 8.30 6.32 -15.32
CA TYR A 249 8.69 7.24 -16.37
C TYR A 249 7.50 7.99 -16.95
N ASP A 250 7.75 9.19 -17.45
CA ASP A 250 6.82 10.06 -18.20
C ASP A 250 5.53 10.36 -17.41
N LEU A 251 5.65 10.66 -16.11
CA LEU A 251 4.53 10.98 -15.24
C LEU A 251 4.20 12.47 -15.17
N GLU A 252 5.10 13.38 -15.58
CA GLU A 252 4.93 14.83 -15.50
C GLU A 252 3.65 15.34 -16.21
N PRO A 253 3.20 14.76 -17.33
CA PRO A 253 1.94 15.18 -17.95
C PRO A 253 0.69 14.80 -17.14
N TRP A 254 0.82 13.89 -16.16
CA TRP A 254 -0.26 13.26 -15.41
C TRP A 254 -0.33 13.70 -13.94
N VAL A 255 0.74 14.32 -13.44
CA VAL A 255 0.87 14.75 -12.05
C VAL A 255 1.49 16.15 -12.02
N ASP A 256 0.80 17.12 -11.41
CA ASP A 256 1.25 18.53 -11.40
C ASP A 256 2.62 18.73 -10.75
N HIS A 257 2.76 18.17 -9.55
CA HIS A 257 3.97 18.31 -8.73
C HIS A 257 4.41 16.94 -8.27
N ILE A 258 5.30 16.30 -9.02
CA ILE A 258 5.84 14.98 -8.69
C ILE A 258 7.34 15.05 -8.41
N GLU A 259 7.72 14.51 -7.26
CA GLU A 259 9.10 14.17 -6.91
C GLU A 259 9.27 12.66 -7.01
N VAL A 260 10.26 12.20 -7.78
CA VAL A 260 10.57 10.75 -7.91
C VAL A 260 11.94 10.48 -7.29
N THR A 261 11.98 9.57 -6.33
CA THR A 261 13.23 9.18 -5.67
C THR A 261 13.44 7.68 -5.81
N TYR A 262 14.61 7.30 -6.28
CA TYR A 262 15.03 5.92 -6.45
C TYR A 262 15.92 5.47 -5.30
N LEU A 263 15.68 4.24 -4.83
CA LEU A 263 16.50 3.58 -3.82
C LEU A 263 17.26 2.40 -4.46
N PRO A 264 18.54 2.60 -4.83
CA PRO A 264 19.33 1.60 -5.55
C PRO A 264 19.68 0.38 -4.70
N ASP A 265 19.49 0.46 -3.40
CA ASP A 265 19.78 -0.58 -2.42
C ASP A 265 18.50 -1.16 -1.79
N SER A 266 17.37 -1.12 -2.49
CA SER A 266 16.09 -1.66 -2.05
C SER A 266 15.37 -2.42 -3.17
N GLY A 267 14.61 -3.43 -2.78
CA GLY A 267 13.68 -4.18 -3.61
C GLY A 267 12.26 -3.61 -3.52
N HIS A 268 11.28 -4.53 -3.44
CA HIS A 268 9.87 -4.17 -3.41
C HIS A 268 9.43 -3.49 -2.10
N TRP A 269 10.00 -3.88 -0.95
CA TRP A 269 9.54 -3.49 0.39
C TRP A 269 10.30 -2.28 0.93
N VAL A 270 10.34 -1.17 0.16
CA VAL A 270 11.20 0.01 0.46
C VAL A 270 11.06 0.54 1.87
N GLN A 271 9.81 0.62 2.41
CA GLN A 271 9.51 1.11 3.75
C GLN A 271 10.04 0.22 4.86
N GLN A 272 10.31 -1.05 4.55
CA GLN A 272 10.85 -2.03 5.48
C GLN A 272 12.34 -2.28 5.27
N GLU A 273 12.82 -2.21 4.01
CA GLU A 273 14.21 -2.43 3.66
C GLU A 273 15.11 -1.22 3.98
N ARG A 274 14.58 -0.02 3.79
CA ARG A 274 15.30 1.23 4.00
C ARG A 274 14.48 2.23 4.83
N PRO A 275 14.03 1.83 6.05
CA PRO A 275 13.13 2.64 6.85
C PRO A 275 13.69 4.04 7.15
N ASP A 276 14.98 4.16 7.46
CA ASP A 276 15.60 5.44 7.78
C ASP A 276 15.55 6.41 6.59
N LYS A 277 15.87 5.93 5.38
CA LYS A 277 15.81 6.73 4.16
C LYS A 277 14.38 7.12 3.80
N VAL A 278 13.47 6.14 3.84
CA VAL A 278 12.04 6.39 3.54
C VAL A 278 11.45 7.40 4.51
N ASN A 279 11.72 7.24 5.81
CA ASN A 279 11.24 8.16 6.84
C ASN A 279 11.73 9.59 6.59
N GLN A 280 13.02 9.77 6.26
CA GLN A 280 13.58 11.09 6.00
C GLN A 280 12.99 11.71 4.72
N LEU A 281 12.87 10.95 3.63
CA LEU A 281 12.24 11.42 2.39
C LEU A 281 10.79 11.88 2.60
N MET A 282 10.01 11.11 3.36
CA MET A 282 8.64 11.48 3.71
C MET A 282 8.62 12.80 4.49
N LEU A 283 9.47 12.94 5.51
CA LEU A 283 9.52 14.13 6.35
C LEU A 283 9.94 15.36 5.56
N ASP A 284 11.00 15.26 4.76
CA ASP A 284 11.52 16.36 3.94
C ASP A 284 10.46 16.85 2.94
N PHE A 285 9.79 15.93 2.26
CA PHE A 285 8.70 16.25 1.34
C PHE A 285 7.55 16.99 2.04
N LEU A 286 7.10 16.50 3.19
CA LEU A 286 5.99 17.10 3.94
C LEU A 286 6.33 18.45 4.57
N GLN A 287 7.61 18.72 4.86
CA GLN A 287 8.07 20.00 5.38
C GLN A 287 8.30 21.04 4.28
N ASN A 288 8.80 20.62 3.12
CA ASN A 288 9.06 21.52 1.99
C ASN A 288 7.77 21.99 1.31
N SER A 289 6.73 21.16 1.31
CA SER A 289 5.43 21.49 0.73
C SER A 289 4.60 22.48 1.59
N LYS A 290 5.09 22.86 2.77
CA LYS A 290 4.47 23.89 3.65
C LYS A 290 4.97 25.29 3.35
N LYS A 291 5.96 25.45 2.47
CA LYS A 291 6.51 26.76 2.04
C LYS A 291 5.87 27.20 0.74
#